data_0f4bc93e6353d86842b5169fcfab31a4
#
_entry.id   0f4bc93e6353d86842b5169fcfab31a4
#
_cell.length_a   1.000
_cell.length_b   1.000
_cell.length_c   1.000
_cell.angle_alpha   90.00
_cell.angle_beta   90.00
_cell.angle_gamma   90.00
#
_symmetry.space_group_name_H-M   'P 1'
#
loop_
_entity.id
_entity.type
_entity.pdbx_description
1 polymer ?
#
loop_
_entity_poly.entity_id
_entity_poly.type
_entity_poly.pdbx_seq_one_letter_code
_entity_poly.pdbx_strand_id
1 'polypeptide(L)'
;MQDAALLLARRYKVSVLLKGGHLKTLHSPDFFYDYPHQQMHRFDTQRINTKNTHGTGCTLSAAIASYLAQGEDLYHAIVKAKHYLTQCILAAKGLTLGHGQGPVHHFYFLEQVKQHV
;
A
#
# COMPACT_ATOMS: atom_id res chain seq x y z
N MET A 1 -5.25 -15.59 -7.00
CA MET A 1 -4.24 -14.77 -6.30
C MET A 1 -3.98 -15.25 -4.88
N GLN A 2 -5.02 -15.62 -4.15
CA GLN A 2 -4.88 -16.12 -2.78
C GLN A 2 -4.01 -17.39 -2.72
N ASP A 3 -4.22 -18.31 -3.66
CA ASP A 3 -3.45 -19.54 -3.75
C ASP A 3 -1.99 -19.29 -4.05
N ALA A 4 -1.70 -18.28 -4.87
CA ALA A 4 -0.32 -17.91 -5.20
C ALA A 4 0.42 -17.36 -3.97
N ALA A 5 -0.24 -16.54 -3.17
CA ALA A 5 0.34 -16.01 -1.93
C ALA A 5 0.65 -17.14 -0.95
N LEU A 6 -0.28 -18.08 -0.80
CA LEU A 6 -0.10 -19.23 0.09
C LEU A 6 1.05 -20.12 -0.37
N LEU A 7 1.12 -20.41 -1.67
CA LEU A 7 2.17 -21.24 -2.25
C LEU A 7 3.56 -20.62 -2.01
N LEU A 8 3.70 -19.33 -2.28
CA LEU A 8 4.97 -18.62 -2.08
C LEU A 8 5.37 -18.60 -0.60
N ALA A 9 4.41 -18.34 0.29
CA ALA A 9 4.67 -18.28 1.70
C ALA A 9 5.16 -19.62 2.24
N ARG A 10 4.53 -20.71 1.82
CA ARG A 10 4.91 -22.07 2.24
C ARG A 10 6.26 -22.47 1.68
N ARG A 11 6.51 -22.15 0.42
CA ARG A 11 7.77 -22.53 -0.23
C ARG A 11 8.97 -21.86 0.41
N TYR A 12 8.86 -20.58 0.69
CA TYR A 12 9.99 -19.79 1.21
C TYR A 12 9.92 -19.55 2.71
N LYS A 13 8.88 -20.04 3.38
CA LYS A 13 8.67 -19.88 4.83
C LYS A 13 8.71 -18.41 5.26
N VAL A 14 8.00 -17.58 4.53
CA VAL A 14 7.94 -16.13 4.76
C VAL A 14 6.50 -15.64 4.62
N SER A 15 6.20 -14.51 5.25
CA SER A 15 4.95 -13.81 5.01
C SER A 15 4.99 -13.15 3.64
N VAL A 16 3.83 -13.12 2.95
CA VAL A 16 3.73 -12.63 1.58
C VAL A 16 2.58 -11.64 1.49
N LEU A 17 2.86 -10.47 0.95
CA LEU A 17 1.83 -9.51 0.55
C LEU A 17 1.76 -9.50 -0.97
N LEU A 18 0.65 -10.01 -1.50
CA LEU A 18 0.43 -10.07 -2.93
C LEU A 18 -0.53 -8.95 -3.34
N LYS A 19 -0.03 -8.04 -4.14
CA LYS A 19 -0.78 -6.87 -4.60
C LYS A 19 -1.63 -7.21 -5.81
N GLY A 20 -2.89 -6.78 -5.78
CA GLY A 20 -3.83 -6.98 -6.87
C GLY A 20 -3.93 -5.84 -7.86
N GLY A 21 -3.04 -4.87 -7.79
CA GLY A 21 -3.18 -3.55 -8.41
C GLY A 21 -3.22 -3.47 -9.93
N HIS A 22 -2.96 -4.55 -10.67
CA HIS A 22 -2.94 -4.52 -12.14
C HIS A 22 -4.20 -5.11 -12.79
N LEU A 23 -5.16 -5.53 -11.97
CA LEU A 23 -6.43 -6.03 -12.51
C LEU A 23 -7.30 -4.85 -12.92
N LYS A 24 -7.90 -4.91 -14.12
CA LYS A 24 -8.75 -3.85 -14.67
C LYS A 24 -10.14 -3.80 -14.02
N THR A 25 -10.26 -4.20 -12.77
CA THR A 25 -11.51 -4.17 -12.03
C THR A 25 -11.54 -3.00 -11.07
N LEU A 26 -12.76 -2.55 -10.71
CA LEU A 26 -12.95 -1.46 -9.76
C LEU A 26 -12.41 -1.79 -8.36
N HIS A 27 -12.27 -3.07 -8.06
CA HIS A 27 -11.73 -3.54 -6.80
C HIS A 27 -10.55 -4.47 -7.08
N SER A 28 -9.41 -4.12 -6.52
CA SER A 28 -8.19 -4.92 -6.65
C SER A 28 -7.77 -5.35 -5.25
N PRO A 29 -8.27 -6.51 -4.77
CA PRO A 29 -7.91 -6.94 -3.43
C PRO A 29 -6.44 -7.32 -3.35
N ASP A 30 -5.84 -6.98 -2.22
CA ASP A 30 -4.52 -7.46 -1.85
C ASP A 30 -4.68 -8.64 -0.88
N PHE A 31 -3.76 -9.60 -0.95
CA PHE A 31 -3.77 -10.75 -0.05
C PHE A 31 -2.48 -10.75 0.75
N PHE A 32 -2.62 -10.84 2.05
CA PHE A 32 -1.50 -10.94 2.98
C PHE A 32 -1.57 -12.27 3.70
N TYR A 33 -0.55 -13.11 3.52
CA TYR A 33 -0.42 -14.35 4.29
C TYR A 33 0.61 -14.14 5.39
N ASP A 34 0.14 -14.26 6.63
CA ASP A 34 0.97 -14.14 7.82
C ASP A 34 1.52 -15.52 8.14
N TYR A 35 2.77 -15.78 7.77
CA TYR A 35 3.35 -17.11 7.88
C TYR A 35 3.46 -17.57 9.35
N PRO A 36 3.98 -16.77 10.30
CA PRO A 36 4.08 -17.22 11.70
C PRO A 36 2.73 -17.60 12.32
N HIS A 37 1.65 -16.89 11.96
CA HIS A 37 0.31 -17.14 12.49
C HIS A 37 -0.54 -18.02 11.58
N GLN A 38 -0.05 -18.34 10.38
CA GLN A 38 -0.74 -19.15 9.37
C GLN A 38 -2.15 -18.60 9.08
N GLN A 39 -2.24 -17.30 8.90
CA GLN A 39 -3.50 -16.61 8.63
C GLN A 39 -3.44 -15.86 7.31
N MET A 40 -4.51 -15.98 6.53
CA MET A 40 -4.67 -15.23 5.28
C MET A 40 -5.59 -14.03 5.53
N HIS A 41 -5.12 -12.85 5.15
CA HIS A 41 -5.91 -11.61 5.24
C HIS A 41 -6.16 -11.07 3.85
N ARG A 42 -7.37 -10.60 3.62
CA ARG A 42 -7.75 -9.93 2.38
C ARG A 42 -7.97 -8.45 2.69
N PHE A 43 -7.31 -7.60 1.92
CA PHE A 43 -7.50 -6.15 1.99
C PHE A 43 -8.23 -5.70 0.73
N ASP A 44 -9.49 -5.31 0.88
CA ASP A 44 -10.26 -4.74 -0.22
C ASP A 44 -9.92 -3.27 -0.34
N THR A 45 -9.23 -2.93 -1.41
CA THR A 45 -8.81 -1.56 -1.66
C THR A 45 -9.61 -1.02 -2.83
N GLN A 46 -10.37 0.02 -2.59
CA GLN A 46 -11.05 0.72 -3.67
C GLN A 46 -10.01 1.40 -4.55
N ARG A 47 -10.12 1.18 -5.86
CA ARG A 47 -9.22 1.80 -6.83
C ARG A 47 -9.54 3.28 -6.93
N ILE A 48 -8.56 4.12 -6.64
CA ILE A 48 -8.69 5.56 -6.79
C ILE A 48 -8.39 5.91 -8.24
N ASN A 49 -9.36 6.55 -8.89
CA ASN A 49 -9.22 6.97 -10.29
C ASN A 49 -8.34 8.22 -10.35
N THR A 50 -7.05 8.02 -10.51
CA THR A 50 -6.08 9.11 -10.64
C THR A 50 -4.93 8.67 -11.54
N LYS A 51 -4.32 9.64 -12.21
CA LYS A 51 -3.08 9.41 -12.98
C LYS A 51 -1.83 9.53 -12.12
N ASN A 52 -1.95 10.01 -10.89
CA ASN A 52 -0.82 10.29 -10.02
C ASN A 52 -0.49 9.08 -9.14
N THR A 53 -0.15 7.95 -9.80
CA THR A 53 0.11 6.69 -9.11
C THR A 53 1.55 6.17 -9.26
N HIS A 54 2.43 6.98 -9.87
CA HIS A 54 3.82 6.59 -10.07
C HIS A 54 4.52 6.40 -8.71
N GLY A 55 5.21 5.28 -8.55
CA GLY A 55 5.96 4.98 -7.33
C GLY A 55 5.14 4.40 -6.18
N THR A 56 3.87 3.97 -6.43
CA THR A 56 3.01 3.46 -5.37
C THR A 56 3.56 2.20 -4.70
N GLY A 57 4.12 1.28 -5.48
CA GLY A 57 4.71 0.05 -4.93
C GLY A 57 5.91 0.34 -4.04
N CYS A 58 6.79 1.23 -4.48
CA CYS A 58 7.96 1.64 -3.71
C CYS A 58 7.55 2.38 -2.44
N THR A 59 6.55 3.26 -2.53
CA THR A 59 6.04 3.98 -1.37
C THR A 59 5.45 3.03 -0.34
N LEU A 60 4.67 2.05 -0.78
CA LEU A 60 4.07 1.07 0.12
C LEU A 60 5.15 0.26 0.85
N SER A 61 6.13 -0.24 0.12
CA SER A 61 7.22 -1.04 0.71
C SER A 61 8.02 -0.23 1.73
N ALA A 62 8.35 1.01 1.38
CA ALA A 62 9.10 1.90 2.27
C ALA A 62 8.29 2.24 3.53
N ALA A 63 6.98 2.47 3.38
CA ALA A 63 6.11 2.77 4.52
C ALA A 63 5.98 1.56 5.45
N ILE A 64 5.83 0.36 4.90
CA ILE A 64 5.77 -0.87 5.71
C ILE A 64 7.08 -1.02 6.51
N ALA A 65 8.22 -0.86 5.86
CA ALA A 65 9.52 -0.96 6.52
C ALA A 65 9.66 0.08 7.65
N SER A 66 9.18 1.30 7.40
CA SER A 66 9.22 2.37 8.40
C SER A 66 8.39 2.03 9.63
N TYR A 67 7.17 1.54 9.44
CA TYR A 67 6.31 1.18 10.57
C TYR A 67 6.86 -0.03 11.34
N LEU A 68 7.46 -0.99 10.64
CA LEU A 68 8.15 -2.10 11.30
C LEU A 68 9.30 -1.59 12.16
N ALA A 69 10.08 -0.63 11.66
CA ALA A 69 11.18 -0.04 12.41
C ALA A 69 10.69 0.71 13.65
N GLN A 70 9.46 1.20 13.64
CA GLN A 70 8.84 1.87 14.78
C GLN A 70 8.26 0.89 15.81
N GLY A 71 8.36 -0.41 15.58
CA GLY A 71 7.90 -1.43 16.52
C GLY A 71 6.52 -2.00 16.22
N GLU A 72 5.90 -1.64 15.11
CA GLU A 72 4.62 -2.22 14.71
C GLU A 72 4.83 -3.66 14.26
N ASP A 73 3.83 -4.51 14.52
CA ASP A 73 3.83 -5.85 13.91
C ASP A 73 3.53 -5.75 12.40
N LEU A 74 3.78 -6.83 11.68
CA LEU A 74 3.68 -6.80 10.22
C LEU A 74 2.25 -6.50 9.76
N TYR A 75 1.23 -7.08 10.38
CA TYR A 75 -0.17 -6.81 10.00
C TYR A 75 -0.50 -5.32 10.16
N HIS A 76 -0.20 -4.75 11.31
CA HIS A 76 -0.50 -3.34 11.58
C HIS A 76 0.37 -2.41 10.73
N ALA A 77 1.62 -2.79 10.46
CA ALA A 77 2.48 -2.04 9.56
C ALA A 77 1.86 -1.95 8.16
N ILE A 78 1.31 -3.06 7.65
CA ILE A 78 0.64 -3.09 6.34
C ILE A 78 -0.60 -2.21 6.36
N VAL A 79 -1.45 -2.33 7.38
CA VAL A 79 -2.67 -1.51 7.49
C VAL A 79 -2.34 -0.02 7.48
N LYS A 80 -1.38 0.39 8.30
CA LYS A 80 -0.97 1.80 8.39
C LYS A 80 -0.33 2.29 7.11
N ALA A 81 0.50 1.46 6.48
CA ALA A 81 1.17 1.81 5.23
C ALA A 81 0.16 1.99 4.09
N LYS A 82 -0.85 1.12 4.01
CA LYS A 82 -1.91 1.23 3.01
C LYS A 82 -2.73 2.50 3.21
N HIS A 83 -3.04 2.83 4.45
CA HIS A 83 -3.74 4.07 4.76
C HIS A 83 -2.90 5.29 4.36
N TYR A 84 -1.62 5.30 4.70
CA TYR A 84 -0.70 6.37 4.31
C TYR A 84 -0.66 6.52 2.79
N LEU A 85 -0.51 5.42 2.05
CA LEU A 85 -0.46 5.45 0.59
C LEU A 85 -1.74 6.01 0.00
N THR A 86 -2.90 5.59 0.53
CA THR A 86 -4.21 6.09 0.07
C THR A 86 -4.28 7.61 0.25
N GLN A 87 -3.83 8.12 1.39
CA GLN A 87 -3.83 9.56 1.63
C GLN A 87 -2.87 10.30 0.70
N CYS A 88 -1.70 9.70 0.40
CA CYS A 88 -0.76 10.27 -0.56
C CYS A 88 -1.36 10.36 -1.95
N ILE A 89 -2.06 9.32 -2.40
CA ILE A 89 -2.70 9.30 -3.73
C ILE A 89 -3.81 10.36 -3.78
N LEU A 90 -4.64 10.43 -2.75
CA LEU A 90 -5.72 11.41 -2.69
C LEU A 90 -5.18 12.85 -2.69
N ALA A 91 -4.11 13.11 -1.94
CA ALA A 91 -3.48 14.42 -1.93
C ALA A 91 -2.89 14.79 -3.29
N ALA A 92 -2.30 13.82 -3.99
CA ALA A 92 -1.70 14.03 -5.30
C ALA A 92 -2.74 14.20 -6.41
N LYS A 93 -3.98 13.79 -6.18
CA LYS A 93 -5.05 13.84 -7.19
C LYS A 93 -5.29 15.25 -7.73
N GLY A 94 -5.03 16.27 -6.90
CA GLY A 94 -5.15 17.67 -7.33
C GLY A 94 -3.92 18.24 -8.02
N LEU A 95 -2.83 17.47 -8.12
CA LEU A 95 -1.58 17.92 -8.70
C LEU A 95 -1.48 17.42 -10.14
N THR A 96 -1.32 18.33 -11.08
CA THR A 96 -1.14 17.98 -12.50
C THR A 96 0.28 18.35 -12.89
N LEU A 97 1.13 17.34 -13.13
CA LEU A 97 2.52 17.53 -13.57
C LEU A 97 2.69 16.89 -14.94
N GLY A 98 2.63 17.69 -15.98
CA GLY A 98 2.78 17.22 -17.36
C GLY A 98 1.58 16.41 -17.84
N HIS A 99 1.81 15.53 -18.83
CA HIS A 99 0.75 14.77 -19.51
C HIS A 99 0.78 13.28 -19.17
N GLY A 100 1.52 12.85 -18.16
CA GLY A 100 1.63 11.47 -17.78
C GLY A 100 1.13 11.22 -16.36
N GLN A 101 1.51 10.07 -15.82
CA GLN A 101 1.28 9.78 -14.42
C GLN A 101 2.20 10.67 -13.57
N GLY A 102 1.62 11.40 -12.63
CA GLY A 102 2.38 12.21 -11.71
C GLY A 102 2.88 11.40 -10.51
N PRO A 103 3.76 11.98 -9.71
CA PRO A 103 4.24 11.32 -8.50
C PRO A 103 3.17 11.30 -7.41
N VAL A 104 3.33 10.37 -6.46
CA VAL A 104 2.54 10.33 -5.23
C VAL A 104 3.02 11.46 -4.31
N HIS A 105 2.09 12.13 -3.62
CA HIS A 105 2.44 13.21 -2.69
C HIS A 105 2.88 12.61 -1.36
N HIS A 106 4.17 12.36 -1.24
CA HIS A 106 4.75 11.67 -0.07
C HIS A 106 4.73 12.49 1.21
N PHE A 107 4.63 13.82 1.11
CA PHE A 107 4.75 14.72 2.25
C PHE A 107 3.44 15.40 2.62
N TYR A 108 2.29 14.80 2.29
CA TYR A 108 0.99 15.40 2.57
C TYR A 108 0.80 15.69 4.06
N PHE A 109 1.34 14.85 4.93
CA PHE A 109 1.18 15.00 6.38
C PHE A 109 1.88 16.23 6.92
N LEU A 110 2.95 16.71 6.27
CA LEU A 110 3.63 17.93 6.67
C LEU A 110 2.77 19.16 6.41
N GLU A 111 2.00 19.15 5.32
CA GLU A 111 1.06 20.22 5.02
C GLU A 111 -0.04 20.29 6.07
N GLN A 112 -0.56 19.12 6.49
CA GLN A 112 -1.57 19.04 7.54
C GLN A 112 -1.06 19.61 8.87
N VAL A 113 0.16 19.28 9.24
CA VAL A 113 0.77 19.79 10.46
C VAL A 113 0.90 21.31 10.40
N LYS A 114 1.33 21.87 9.27
CA LYS A 114 1.45 23.31 9.09
C LYS A 114 0.11 24.03 9.21
N GLN A 115 -0.98 23.39 8.81
CA GLN A 115 -2.32 23.97 8.91
C GLN A 115 -2.84 24.03 10.33
N HIS A 116 -2.30 23.23 11.24
CA HIS A 116 -2.73 23.15 12.63
C HIS A 116 -1.84 23.96 13.59
N VAL A 117 -0.79 24.55 13.07
CA VAL A 117 0.08 25.46 13.78
C VAL A 117 -0.32 26.90 13.47
#